data_132474add3b67c36444ad4d29202a4f8
#
_entry.id   132474add3b67c36444ad4d29202a4f8
#
_cell.length_a   1.000
_cell.length_b   1.000
_cell.length_c   1.000
_cell.angle_alpha   90.00
_cell.angle_beta   90.00
_cell.angle_gamma   90.00
#
_symmetry.space_group_name_H-M   'P 1'
#
loop_
_entity.id
_entity.type
_entity.pdbx_description
1 polymer ?
#
loop_
_entity_poly.entity_id
_entity_poly.type
_entity_poly.pdbx_seq_one_letter_code
_entity_poly.pdbx_strand_id
1 'polypeptide(L)'
;MPRKTRNTQTSTFGSPGRVSHDASAFYAGKLYQGLPAGESAGLIENPLPTVMTDAIVHASAEQMYGLPDNSVHLMVTSPPYNVGKEYDADLTLGQYLTLLQRAWAEVHRVLVSGGRACINIANLGRKPYIPLHAFIAQDMLDAGFLMRGEIIWNKAASASASTAWGSWQSASNPTLRDVHEYVLVFSKGSFRRPRDEGKSNTISREQFLEWTKSVWTFPAESARKVGHPAPFPVELPYRLIQLYTYTGDVVLDPFMGSGSTALAALKTGRKYVGYEVDAGYVKLAEERVALQAQNH
;
A
#
# COMPACT_ATOMS: atom_id res chain seq x y z
N MET A 1 -2.64 -43.07 13.04
CA MET A 1 -1.57 -43.19 12.02
C MET A 1 -1.19 -41.80 11.56
N PRO A 2 0.05 -41.32 11.66
CA PRO A 2 0.44 -40.03 11.18
C PRO A 2 0.39 -40.02 9.65
N ARG A 3 -0.32 -39.04 9.08
CA ARG A 3 -0.31 -38.77 7.63
C ARG A 3 1.11 -38.44 7.19
N LYS A 4 1.72 -39.30 6.37
CA LYS A 4 2.95 -39.00 5.64
C LYS A 4 2.67 -37.84 4.72
N THR A 5 3.23 -36.67 5.00
CA THR A 5 3.33 -35.53 4.08
C THR A 5 4.21 -35.98 2.91
N ARG A 6 3.62 -36.29 1.77
CA ARG A 6 4.36 -36.47 0.52
C ARG A 6 4.76 -35.06 0.05
N ASN A 7 6.00 -34.67 0.32
CA ASN A 7 6.60 -33.52 -0.36
C ASN A 7 6.74 -33.89 -1.84
N THR A 8 5.99 -33.24 -2.70
CA THR A 8 6.17 -33.31 -4.13
C THR A 8 7.25 -32.31 -4.53
N GLN A 9 8.43 -32.80 -4.92
CA GLN A 9 9.43 -31.99 -5.58
C GLN A 9 8.87 -31.53 -6.93
N THR A 10 8.84 -30.21 -7.16
CA THR A 10 8.48 -29.66 -8.46
C THR A 10 9.52 -28.66 -8.90
N SER A 11 9.95 -28.79 -10.13
CA SER A 11 10.96 -27.94 -10.76
C SER A 11 10.41 -26.60 -11.25
N THR A 12 9.10 -26.36 -11.26
CA THR A 12 8.48 -25.15 -11.78
C THR A 12 7.66 -24.43 -10.72
N PHE A 13 8.00 -23.17 -10.50
CA PHE A 13 7.24 -22.25 -9.67
C PHE A 13 5.88 -21.97 -10.33
N GLY A 14 4.78 -21.99 -9.54
CA GLY A 14 3.46 -21.59 -10.02
C GLY A 14 2.64 -22.65 -10.74
N SER A 15 2.95 -23.94 -10.61
CA SER A 15 2.08 -25.01 -11.15
C SER A 15 0.76 -25.08 -10.39
N PRO A 16 -0.41 -24.88 -11.03
CA PRO A 16 -1.69 -24.92 -10.36
C PRO A 16 -2.02 -26.34 -9.83
N GLY A 17 -2.72 -26.42 -8.70
CA GLY A 17 -3.29 -27.68 -8.17
C GLY A 17 -2.39 -28.54 -7.29
N ARG A 18 -1.21 -28.05 -6.85
CA ARG A 18 -0.33 -28.83 -5.97
C ARG A 18 -0.45 -28.41 -4.51
N VAL A 19 -0.76 -29.36 -3.66
CA VAL A 19 -0.75 -29.21 -2.20
C VAL A 19 0.67 -29.45 -1.71
N SER A 20 1.20 -28.57 -0.83
CA SER A 20 2.54 -28.69 -0.22
C SER A 20 3.70 -28.63 -1.25
N HIS A 21 3.70 -27.62 -2.08
CA HIS A 21 4.79 -27.35 -3.02
C HIS A 21 6.07 -26.91 -2.31
N ASP A 22 7.15 -27.67 -2.48
CA ASP A 22 8.48 -27.27 -2.03
C ASP A 22 9.20 -26.48 -3.15
N ALA A 23 9.34 -25.16 -2.95
CA ALA A 23 10.02 -24.27 -3.87
C ALA A 23 11.50 -24.00 -3.49
N SER A 24 12.07 -24.72 -2.51
CA SER A 24 13.41 -24.46 -2.00
C SER A 24 14.47 -24.52 -3.09
N ALA A 25 14.38 -25.49 -4.02
CA ALA A 25 15.30 -25.61 -5.14
C ALA A 25 15.28 -24.39 -6.09
N PHE A 26 14.09 -23.77 -6.27
CA PHE A 26 13.94 -22.55 -7.06
C PHE A 26 14.64 -21.37 -6.39
N TYR A 27 14.42 -21.17 -5.09
CA TYR A 27 15.04 -20.07 -4.35
C TYR A 27 16.54 -20.27 -4.06
N ALA A 28 17.06 -21.49 -4.16
CA ALA A 28 18.50 -21.77 -4.11
C ALA A 28 19.24 -21.42 -5.42
N GLY A 29 18.52 -21.05 -6.48
CA GLY A 29 19.08 -20.67 -7.78
C GLY A 29 19.93 -19.39 -7.71
N LYS A 30 20.86 -19.24 -8.65
CA LYS A 30 21.80 -18.11 -8.73
C LYS A 30 21.12 -16.74 -8.77
N LEU A 31 19.91 -16.64 -9.34
CA LEU A 31 19.13 -15.41 -9.40
C LEU A 31 18.81 -14.83 -8.01
N TYR A 32 18.71 -15.70 -6.99
CA TYR A 32 18.36 -15.32 -5.62
C TYR A 32 19.57 -15.15 -4.70
N GLN A 33 20.78 -15.46 -5.20
CA GLN A 33 22.00 -15.28 -4.41
C GLN A 33 22.26 -13.81 -4.10
N GLY A 34 22.47 -13.49 -2.81
CA GLY A 34 22.70 -12.12 -2.36
C GLY A 34 21.43 -11.26 -2.19
N LEU A 35 20.24 -11.77 -2.53
CA LEU A 35 18.99 -11.09 -2.20
C LEU A 35 18.64 -11.27 -0.72
N PRO A 36 17.99 -10.27 -0.08
CA PRO A 36 17.56 -10.38 1.31
C PRO A 36 16.63 -11.58 1.50
N ALA A 37 17.01 -12.51 2.36
CA ALA A 37 16.22 -13.72 2.63
C ALA A 37 15.06 -13.52 3.60
N GLY A 38 14.95 -12.34 4.20
CA GLY A 38 14.05 -12.08 5.31
C GLY A 38 14.54 -12.75 6.60
N GLU A 39 14.61 -12.01 7.67
CA GLU A 39 15.03 -12.53 8.96
C GLU A 39 13.85 -13.17 9.69
N SER A 40 14.09 -14.20 10.51
CA SER A 40 13.13 -14.63 11.51
C SER A 40 13.16 -13.62 12.66
N ALA A 41 12.34 -12.59 12.58
CA ALA A 41 12.36 -11.53 13.56
C ALA A 41 11.77 -11.98 14.88
N GLY A 42 12.51 -11.70 15.97
CA GLY A 42 11.90 -11.58 17.29
C GLY A 42 10.82 -10.51 17.24
N LEU A 43 9.63 -10.82 17.76
CA LEU A 43 8.53 -9.87 17.83
C LEU A 43 8.85 -8.82 18.90
N ILE A 44 9.34 -7.66 18.46
CA ILE A 44 9.27 -6.45 19.28
C ILE A 44 8.10 -5.64 18.69
N GLU A 45 7.01 -5.57 19.42
CA GLU A 45 5.87 -4.71 19.10
C GLU A 45 5.73 -3.72 20.27
N ASN A 46 5.88 -2.44 19.99
CA ASN A 46 5.71 -1.38 20.98
C ASN A 46 4.25 -0.88 20.94
N PRO A 47 3.64 -0.62 22.10
CA PRO A 47 2.27 -0.13 22.14
C PRO A 47 2.18 1.28 21.53
N LEU A 48 1.11 1.51 20.76
CA LEU A 48 0.80 2.84 20.27
C LEU A 48 0.33 3.72 21.47
N PRO A 49 0.89 4.93 21.64
CA PRO A 49 0.39 5.87 22.65
C PRO A 49 -1.09 6.19 22.42
N THR A 50 -1.86 6.30 23.51
CA THR A 50 -3.32 6.55 23.42
C THR A 50 -3.65 7.83 22.64
N VAL A 51 -2.82 8.86 22.79
CA VAL A 51 -2.98 10.15 22.08
C VAL A 51 -2.82 10.01 20.56
N MET A 52 -2.10 8.98 20.10
CA MET A 52 -1.89 8.69 18.67
C MET A 52 -2.91 7.70 18.12
N THR A 53 -3.76 7.11 18.98
CA THR A 53 -4.78 6.15 18.52
C THR A 53 -5.92 6.89 17.85
N ASP A 54 -6.24 6.50 16.61
CA ASP A 54 -7.29 7.09 15.78
C ASP A 54 -7.11 8.60 15.57
N ALA A 55 -5.85 9.02 15.40
CA ALA A 55 -5.45 10.42 15.25
C ALA A 55 -5.03 10.76 13.82
N ILE A 56 -5.33 11.99 13.41
CA ILE A 56 -4.78 12.62 12.20
C ILE A 56 -3.89 13.76 12.66
N VAL A 57 -2.59 13.66 12.36
CA VAL A 57 -1.58 14.59 12.83
C VAL A 57 -1.28 15.61 11.71
N HIS A 58 -1.46 16.90 12.00
CA HIS A 58 -1.07 17.98 11.09
C HIS A 58 0.45 18.15 11.12
N ALA A 59 1.16 17.33 10.37
CA ALA A 59 2.63 17.33 10.30
C ALA A 59 3.13 16.58 9.06
N SER A 60 4.41 16.80 8.71
CA SER A 60 5.10 16.04 7.65
C SER A 60 5.40 14.60 8.09
N ALA A 61 5.21 13.65 7.19
CA ALA A 61 5.59 12.26 7.38
C ALA A 61 7.11 12.00 7.31
N GLU A 62 7.91 13.01 6.99
CA GLU A 62 9.38 12.90 7.03
C GLU A 62 9.92 12.73 8.45
N GLN A 63 9.11 13.03 9.47
CA GLN A 63 9.43 12.88 10.90
C GLN A 63 8.16 12.52 11.66
N MET A 64 7.92 11.23 11.89
CA MET A 64 6.73 10.75 12.59
C MET A 64 6.94 10.74 14.11
N TYR A 65 7.20 11.94 14.67
CA TYR A 65 7.27 12.11 16.13
C TYR A 65 5.98 11.62 16.79
N GLY A 66 6.10 10.91 17.90
CA GLY A 66 4.98 10.33 18.62
C GLY A 66 4.65 8.89 18.23
N LEU A 67 5.17 8.37 17.12
CA LEU A 67 5.09 6.95 16.80
C LEU A 67 6.35 6.21 17.27
N PRO A 68 6.22 5.25 18.21
CA PRO A 68 7.32 4.38 18.59
C PRO A 68 7.77 3.48 17.43
N ASP A 69 9.02 3.04 17.48
CA ASP A 69 9.51 1.98 16.60
C ASP A 69 8.63 0.74 16.74
N ASN A 70 8.40 0.02 15.65
CA ASN A 70 7.64 -1.23 15.66
C ASN A 70 6.26 -1.12 16.35
N SER A 71 5.48 -0.08 16.06
CA SER A 71 4.14 0.14 16.61
C SER A 71 3.01 0.07 15.59
N VAL A 72 3.34 -0.01 14.28
CA VAL A 72 2.40 -0.01 13.16
C VAL A 72 2.45 -1.36 12.44
N HIS A 73 1.30 -1.87 12.01
CA HIS A 73 1.18 -3.19 11.42
C HIS A 73 1.05 -3.17 9.89
N LEU A 74 0.43 -2.12 9.38
CA LEU A 74 0.23 -1.89 7.95
C LEU A 74 0.35 -0.40 7.64
N MET A 75 1.10 -0.04 6.61
CA MET A 75 1.02 1.26 5.98
C MET A 75 0.29 1.11 4.65
N VAL A 76 -0.72 1.96 4.42
CA VAL A 76 -1.40 2.11 3.12
C VAL A 76 -1.44 3.57 2.77
N THR A 77 -0.94 3.94 1.60
CA THR A 77 -0.92 5.33 1.17
C THR A 77 -0.93 5.48 -0.34
N SER A 78 -1.27 6.69 -0.79
CA SER A 78 -0.98 7.20 -2.12
C SER A 78 -0.27 8.55 -1.94
N PRO A 79 1.05 8.62 -2.16
CA PRO A 79 1.80 9.86 -1.96
C PRO A 79 1.33 10.96 -2.92
N PRO A 80 1.54 12.25 -2.61
CA PRO A 80 1.23 13.35 -3.53
C PRO A 80 1.97 13.18 -4.85
N TYR A 81 1.32 13.50 -5.96
CA TYR A 81 1.90 13.25 -7.29
C TYR A 81 2.82 14.37 -7.79
N ASN A 82 2.93 15.49 -7.06
CA ASN A 82 3.74 16.67 -7.46
C ASN A 82 3.42 17.15 -8.90
N VAL A 83 2.13 17.27 -9.21
CA VAL A 83 1.66 17.64 -10.56
C VAL A 83 1.16 19.08 -10.65
N GLY A 84 1.63 19.97 -9.76
CA GLY A 84 1.29 21.41 -9.75
C GLY A 84 -0.15 21.69 -9.32
N LYS A 85 -0.73 20.88 -8.45
CA LYS A 85 -2.00 21.15 -7.78
C LYS A 85 -1.75 22.04 -6.56
N GLU A 86 -2.77 22.72 -6.05
CA GLU A 86 -2.68 23.69 -4.96
C GLU A 86 -1.97 23.18 -3.69
N TYR A 87 -1.93 21.87 -3.50
CA TYR A 87 -1.28 21.20 -2.36
C TYR A 87 0.08 20.55 -2.70
N ASP A 88 0.50 20.57 -3.97
CA ASP A 88 1.79 20.02 -4.40
C ASP A 88 2.84 21.11 -4.41
N ALA A 89 3.93 20.93 -3.68
CA ALA A 89 5.12 21.74 -3.85
C ALA A 89 5.68 21.56 -5.28
N ASP A 90 6.15 22.64 -5.90
CA ASP A 90 6.84 22.58 -7.20
C ASP A 90 8.26 22.03 -7.01
N LEU A 91 8.35 20.71 -6.82
CA LEU A 91 9.59 19.98 -6.59
C LEU A 91 10.11 19.39 -7.90
N THR A 92 11.41 19.39 -8.07
CA THR A 92 12.06 18.55 -9.08
C THR A 92 11.85 17.07 -8.74
N LEU A 93 11.93 16.16 -9.74
CA LEU A 93 11.81 14.73 -9.49
C LEU A 93 12.77 14.24 -8.40
N GLY A 94 14.02 14.72 -8.39
CA GLY A 94 14.99 14.35 -7.36
C GLY A 94 14.60 14.80 -5.95
N GLN A 95 14.08 16.04 -5.81
CA GLN A 95 13.59 16.56 -4.53
C GLN A 95 12.36 15.78 -4.06
N TYR A 96 11.44 15.48 -4.97
CA TYR A 96 10.25 14.67 -4.68
C TYR A 96 10.63 13.27 -4.18
N LEU A 97 11.52 12.56 -4.87
CA LEU A 97 12.00 11.25 -4.44
C LEU A 97 12.74 11.33 -3.09
N THR A 98 13.53 12.39 -2.84
CA THR A 98 14.20 12.59 -1.55
C THR A 98 13.21 12.78 -0.40
N LEU A 99 12.12 13.51 -0.61
CA LEU A 99 11.04 13.66 0.37
C LEU A 99 10.41 12.28 0.67
N LEU A 100 10.09 11.50 -0.37
CA LEU A 100 9.53 10.17 -0.21
C LEU A 100 10.49 9.23 0.52
N GLN A 101 11.79 9.24 0.20
CA GLN A 101 12.80 8.41 0.87
C GLN A 101 12.85 8.67 2.39
N ARG A 102 12.71 9.94 2.83
CA ARG A 102 12.63 10.27 4.25
C ARG A 102 11.35 9.69 4.89
N ALA A 103 10.21 9.83 4.22
CA ALA A 103 8.97 9.23 4.69
C ALA A 103 9.07 7.70 4.76
N TRP A 104 9.69 7.05 3.76
CA TRP A 104 9.89 5.60 3.77
C TRP A 104 10.83 5.12 4.88
N ALA A 105 11.85 5.89 5.23
CA ALA A 105 12.71 5.60 6.39
C ALA A 105 11.91 5.61 7.70
N GLU A 106 11.04 6.59 7.90
CA GLU A 106 10.14 6.64 9.06
C GLU A 106 9.12 5.50 9.06
N VAL A 107 8.51 5.20 7.90
CA VAL A 107 7.63 4.03 7.75
C VAL A 107 8.37 2.74 8.11
N HIS A 108 9.63 2.58 7.66
CA HIS A 108 10.44 1.42 8.02
C HIS A 108 10.69 1.37 9.54
N ARG A 109 10.97 2.48 10.18
CA ARG A 109 11.19 2.57 11.63
C ARG A 109 9.96 2.10 12.40
N VAL A 110 8.78 2.65 12.08
CA VAL A 110 7.55 2.42 12.86
C VAL A 110 6.85 1.10 12.56
N LEU A 111 7.05 0.48 11.41
CA LEU A 111 6.45 -0.81 11.08
C LEU A 111 7.03 -1.93 11.95
N VAL A 112 6.16 -2.84 12.40
CA VAL A 112 6.56 -4.10 13.05
C VAL A 112 7.25 -5.02 12.05
N SER A 113 8.08 -5.94 12.52
CA SER A 113 8.65 -6.97 11.65
C SER A 113 7.55 -7.85 11.04
N GLY A 114 7.63 -8.07 9.73
CA GLY A 114 6.58 -8.74 8.96
C GLY A 114 5.36 -7.87 8.66
N GLY A 115 5.30 -6.64 9.17
CA GLY A 115 4.31 -5.63 8.78
C GLY A 115 4.38 -5.29 7.28
N ARG A 116 3.30 -4.78 6.73
CA ARG A 116 3.20 -4.47 5.28
C ARG A 116 3.23 -2.98 5.02
N ALA A 117 3.91 -2.61 3.92
CA ALA A 117 3.80 -1.29 3.32
C ALA A 117 3.19 -1.43 1.93
N CYS A 118 2.07 -0.76 1.70
CA CYS A 118 1.32 -0.79 0.44
C CYS A 118 1.20 0.63 -0.12
N ILE A 119 1.78 0.86 -1.30
CA ILE A 119 1.85 2.18 -1.92
C ILE A 119 1.08 2.15 -3.22
N ASN A 120 -0.01 2.94 -3.31
CA ASN A 120 -0.74 3.14 -4.54
C ASN A 120 -0.11 4.30 -5.32
N ILE A 121 0.26 4.09 -6.58
CA ILE A 121 0.91 5.09 -7.41
C ILE A 121 0.54 4.95 -8.88
N ALA A 122 0.24 6.07 -9.54
CA ALA A 122 0.18 6.19 -10.99
C ALA A 122 1.52 6.69 -11.54
N ASN A 123 1.82 6.34 -12.77
CA ASN A 123 2.90 6.96 -13.52
C ASN A 123 2.44 8.29 -14.14
N LEU A 124 3.38 9.17 -14.41
CA LEU A 124 3.10 10.54 -14.84
C LEU A 124 3.64 10.86 -16.22
N GLY A 125 3.03 11.87 -16.83
CA GLY A 125 3.53 12.46 -18.08
C GLY A 125 3.40 11.54 -19.30
N ARG A 126 3.89 12.05 -20.41
CA ARG A 126 3.96 11.38 -21.72
C ARG A 126 5.20 11.81 -22.51
N LYS A 127 5.76 12.97 -22.17
CA LYS A 127 6.90 13.57 -22.90
C LYS A 127 7.81 14.34 -21.91
N PRO A 128 8.64 13.64 -21.14
CA PRO A 128 8.80 12.19 -21.00
C PRO A 128 7.72 11.52 -20.13
N TYR A 129 7.65 10.20 -20.22
CA TYR A 129 6.89 9.37 -19.28
C TYR A 129 7.77 9.11 -18.04
N ILE A 130 7.21 9.34 -16.86
CA ILE A 130 7.92 9.16 -15.57
C ILE A 130 7.37 7.89 -14.91
N PRO A 131 8.14 6.80 -14.85
CA PRO A 131 7.70 5.54 -14.24
C PRO A 131 7.87 5.59 -12.71
N LEU A 132 7.03 6.37 -12.03
CA LEU A 132 7.14 6.56 -10.57
C LEU A 132 7.11 5.25 -9.78
N HIS A 133 6.31 4.27 -10.22
CA HIS A 133 6.26 2.96 -9.57
C HIS A 133 7.64 2.29 -9.51
N ALA A 134 8.46 2.43 -10.56
CA ALA A 134 9.79 1.83 -10.59
C ALA A 134 10.78 2.54 -9.66
N PHE A 135 10.74 3.88 -9.63
CA PHE A 135 11.57 4.67 -8.70
C PHE A 135 11.21 4.38 -7.25
N ILE A 136 9.92 4.40 -6.90
CA ILE A 136 9.46 4.10 -5.55
C ILE A 136 9.79 2.64 -5.17
N ALA A 137 9.67 1.68 -6.10
CA ALA A 137 10.06 0.31 -5.83
C ALA A 137 11.54 0.20 -5.46
N GLN A 138 12.43 0.91 -6.18
CA GLN A 138 13.84 0.94 -5.86
C GLN A 138 14.11 1.63 -4.52
N ASP A 139 13.52 2.79 -4.27
CA ASP A 139 13.66 3.54 -3.01
C ASP A 139 13.24 2.69 -1.79
N MET A 140 12.16 1.91 -1.91
CA MET A 140 11.70 1.02 -0.84
C MET A 140 12.68 -0.14 -0.61
N LEU A 141 13.25 -0.71 -1.66
CA LEU A 141 14.29 -1.74 -1.54
C LEU A 141 15.55 -1.18 -0.87
N ASP A 142 15.98 0.02 -1.26
CA ASP A 142 17.14 0.71 -0.68
C ASP A 142 16.92 1.11 0.79
N ALA A 143 15.66 1.39 1.18
CA ALA A 143 15.25 1.59 2.56
C ALA A 143 15.20 0.30 3.40
N GLY A 144 15.49 -0.87 2.81
CA GLY A 144 15.57 -2.16 3.50
C GLY A 144 14.27 -2.96 3.53
N PHE A 145 13.26 -2.56 2.77
CA PHE A 145 12.04 -3.35 2.62
C PHE A 145 12.24 -4.57 1.71
N LEU A 146 11.42 -5.58 1.93
CA LEU A 146 11.35 -6.78 1.09
C LEU A 146 10.13 -6.67 0.17
N MET A 147 10.31 -6.64 -1.14
CA MET A 147 9.17 -6.60 -2.06
C MET A 147 8.39 -7.92 -2.02
N ARG A 148 7.06 -7.82 -1.94
CA ARG A 148 6.13 -8.95 -1.86
C ARG A 148 5.37 -9.20 -3.16
N GLY A 149 5.30 -8.19 -4.00
CA GLY A 149 4.61 -8.21 -5.28
C GLY A 149 3.98 -6.85 -5.59
N GLU A 150 3.23 -6.83 -6.65
CA GLU A 150 2.44 -5.66 -7.05
C GLU A 150 1.03 -6.07 -7.45
N ILE A 151 0.10 -5.15 -7.29
CA ILE A 151 -1.28 -5.29 -7.71
C ILE A 151 -1.55 -4.22 -8.76
N ILE A 152 -2.12 -4.60 -9.88
CA ILE A 152 -2.61 -3.66 -10.90
C ILE A 152 -4.06 -3.31 -10.53
N TRP A 153 -4.28 -2.07 -10.10
CA TRP A 153 -5.64 -1.57 -9.93
C TRP A 153 -6.16 -1.03 -11.27
N ASN A 154 -6.99 -1.83 -11.92
CA ASN A 154 -7.63 -1.50 -13.19
C ASN A 154 -8.86 -0.61 -12.96
N LYS A 155 -8.79 0.64 -13.42
CA LYS A 155 -9.84 1.65 -13.36
C LYS A 155 -10.64 1.75 -14.66
N ALA A 156 -10.47 0.81 -15.59
CA ALA A 156 -11.04 0.88 -16.94
C ALA A 156 -12.57 1.08 -16.96
N ALA A 157 -13.28 0.61 -15.92
CA ALA A 157 -14.71 0.88 -15.74
C ALA A 157 -15.06 2.38 -15.64
N SER A 158 -14.08 3.23 -15.27
CA SER A 158 -14.22 4.69 -15.18
C SER A 158 -13.65 5.43 -16.41
N ALA A 159 -13.01 4.70 -17.35
CA ALA A 159 -12.34 5.29 -18.50
C ALA A 159 -13.34 5.46 -19.67
N SER A 160 -13.72 6.71 -19.98
CA SER A 160 -14.50 7.01 -21.16
C SER A 160 -13.70 6.83 -22.46
N ALA A 161 -14.39 6.55 -23.57
CA ALA A 161 -13.77 6.60 -24.88
C ALA A 161 -13.29 8.03 -25.17
N SER A 162 -12.06 8.18 -25.68
CA SER A 162 -11.49 9.47 -26.05
C SER A 162 -10.58 9.32 -27.27
N THR A 163 -10.67 10.24 -28.19
CA THR A 163 -9.80 10.33 -29.37
C THR A 163 -8.67 11.35 -29.18
N ALA A 164 -8.59 12.01 -28.03
CA ALA A 164 -7.67 13.12 -27.76
C ALA A 164 -6.23 12.69 -27.40
N TRP A 165 -5.88 11.41 -27.59
CA TRP A 165 -4.61 10.83 -27.12
C TRP A 165 -3.67 10.50 -28.28
N GLY A 166 -2.93 11.51 -28.75
CA GLY A 166 -1.98 11.33 -29.83
C GLY A 166 -2.62 11.31 -31.22
N SER A 167 -1.98 10.61 -32.16
CA SER A 167 -2.50 10.47 -33.52
C SER A 167 -3.63 9.43 -33.58
N TRP A 168 -4.77 9.85 -34.13
CA TRP A 168 -5.92 8.95 -34.36
C TRP A 168 -5.66 8.02 -35.54
N GLN A 169 -5.76 6.71 -35.31
CA GLN A 169 -5.56 5.66 -36.32
C GLN A 169 -4.28 5.82 -37.17
N SER A 170 -3.24 6.42 -36.63
CA SER A 170 -1.97 6.65 -37.31
C SER A 170 -0.80 6.19 -36.44
N ALA A 171 0.15 5.50 -37.04
CA ALA A 171 1.37 5.06 -36.40
C ALA A 171 2.36 6.21 -36.07
N SER A 172 2.05 7.46 -36.46
CA SER A 172 2.95 8.58 -36.27
C SER A 172 3.18 8.93 -34.80
N ASN A 173 2.16 8.84 -33.95
CA ASN A 173 2.27 9.12 -32.52
C ASN A 173 1.04 8.63 -31.72
N PRO A 174 0.70 7.33 -31.72
CA PRO A 174 -0.35 6.82 -30.85
C PRO A 174 0.09 6.93 -29.38
N THR A 175 -0.78 7.47 -28.51
CA THR A 175 -0.47 7.64 -27.09
C THR A 175 -1.29 6.67 -26.27
N LEU A 176 -0.62 5.91 -25.37
CA LEU A 176 -1.29 5.01 -24.44
C LEU A 176 -2.04 5.82 -23.37
N ARG A 177 -3.23 5.37 -23.02
CA ARG A 177 -4.01 5.91 -21.91
C ARG A 177 -3.81 5.01 -20.68
N ASP A 178 -3.34 5.57 -19.57
CA ASP A 178 -3.24 4.84 -18.33
C ASP A 178 -4.62 4.69 -17.71
N VAL A 179 -5.10 3.47 -17.69
CA VAL A 179 -6.38 3.09 -17.11
C VAL A 179 -6.19 2.28 -15.82
N HIS A 180 -4.98 2.29 -15.29
CA HIS A 180 -4.61 1.56 -14.09
C HIS A 180 -3.66 2.38 -13.20
N GLU A 181 -3.52 1.92 -11.97
CA GLU A 181 -2.47 2.32 -11.02
C GLU A 181 -1.81 1.06 -10.46
N TYR A 182 -0.65 1.24 -9.84
CA TYR A 182 0.11 0.18 -9.21
C TYR A 182 -0.07 0.25 -7.68
N VAL A 183 -0.35 -0.89 -7.04
CA VAL A 183 -0.21 -1.02 -5.59
C VAL A 183 1.01 -1.87 -5.32
N LEU A 184 2.10 -1.22 -4.93
CA LEU A 184 3.36 -1.88 -4.59
C LEU A 184 3.29 -2.42 -3.17
N VAL A 185 3.59 -3.70 -2.96
CA VAL A 185 3.45 -4.36 -1.67
C VAL A 185 4.81 -4.81 -1.15
N PHE A 186 5.16 -4.35 0.05
CA PHE A 186 6.42 -4.65 0.72
C PHE A 186 6.20 -5.20 2.13
N SER A 187 7.25 -5.75 2.73
CA SER A 187 7.29 -6.07 4.16
C SER A 187 8.61 -5.65 4.79
N LYS A 188 8.60 -5.36 6.09
CA LYS A 188 9.80 -5.06 6.87
C LYS A 188 10.39 -6.33 7.45
N GLY A 189 11.69 -6.56 7.26
CA GLY A 189 12.54 -7.56 7.93
C GLY A 189 12.13 -9.01 7.68
N SER A 190 10.86 -9.37 7.77
CA SER A 190 10.36 -10.73 7.60
C SER A 190 9.28 -10.84 6.53
N PHE A 191 9.24 -11.99 5.82
CA PHE A 191 8.16 -12.33 4.90
C PHE A 191 6.87 -12.73 5.62
N ARG A 192 6.93 -13.06 6.91
CA ARG A 192 5.79 -13.47 7.72
C ARG A 192 5.65 -12.53 8.91
N ARG A 193 4.41 -12.19 9.21
CA ARG A 193 4.05 -11.71 10.54
C ARG A 193 3.59 -12.92 11.35
N PRO A 194 4.13 -13.14 12.56
CA PRO A 194 3.66 -14.20 13.43
C PRO A 194 2.16 -14.06 13.70
N ARG A 195 1.47 -15.21 13.86
CA ARG A 195 0.08 -15.20 14.25
C ARG A 195 -0.02 -14.81 15.72
N ASP A 196 -0.81 -13.79 15.99
CA ASP A 196 -1.23 -13.46 17.35
C ASP A 196 -2.50 -14.27 17.66
N GLU A 197 -2.40 -15.19 18.61
CA GLU A 197 -3.53 -16.09 18.99
C GLU A 197 -4.69 -15.31 19.62
N GLY A 198 -4.45 -14.11 20.15
CA GLY A 198 -5.46 -13.21 20.72
C GLY A 198 -6.23 -12.38 19.70
N LYS A 199 -5.76 -12.33 18.44
CA LYS A 199 -6.34 -11.48 17.39
C LYS A 199 -7.04 -12.31 16.30
N SER A 200 -8.13 -11.77 15.74
CA SER A 200 -8.91 -12.44 14.70
C SER A 200 -8.76 -11.82 13.32
N ASN A 201 -8.89 -12.67 12.30
CA ASN A 201 -9.09 -12.25 10.92
C ASN A 201 -10.57 -11.96 10.67
N THR A 202 -10.84 -10.95 9.85
CA THR A 202 -12.21 -10.58 9.46
C THR A 202 -12.48 -10.78 7.96
N ILE A 203 -11.48 -11.21 7.21
CA ILE A 203 -11.61 -11.51 5.77
C ILE A 203 -12.36 -12.82 5.57
N SER A 204 -13.36 -12.83 4.65
CA SER A 204 -14.03 -14.07 4.25
C SER A 204 -13.16 -14.92 3.31
N ARG A 205 -13.52 -16.21 3.17
CA ARG A 205 -12.84 -17.10 2.23
C ARG A 205 -12.93 -16.59 0.78
N GLU A 206 -14.09 -16.12 0.38
CA GLU A 206 -14.38 -15.59 -0.97
C GLU A 206 -13.57 -14.33 -1.24
N GLN A 207 -13.55 -13.40 -0.29
CA GLN A 207 -12.73 -12.18 -0.34
C GLN A 207 -11.24 -12.52 -0.46
N PHE A 208 -10.74 -13.46 0.34
CA PHE A 208 -9.34 -13.87 0.30
C PHE A 208 -8.95 -14.42 -1.08
N LEU A 209 -9.77 -15.34 -1.64
CA LEU A 209 -9.52 -15.93 -2.97
C LEU A 209 -9.57 -14.88 -4.10
N GLU A 210 -10.40 -13.86 -3.97
CA GLU A 210 -10.52 -12.79 -4.96
C GLU A 210 -9.40 -11.75 -4.81
N TRP A 211 -9.12 -11.31 -3.58
CA TRP A 211 -8.20 -10.19 -3.35
C TRP A 211 -6.72 -10.59 -3.32
N THR A 212 -6.40 -11.88 -3.27
CA THR A 212 -5.03 -12.37 -3.49
C THR A 212 -4.64 -12.45 -4.97
N LYS A 213 -5.54 -12.14 -5.90
CA LYS A 213 -5.18 -11.95 -7.31
C LYS A 213 -4.44 -10.62 -7.49
N SER A 214 -3.48 -10.59 -8.41
CA SER A 214 -2.66 -9.41 -8.67
C SER A 214 -3.30 -8.37 -9.60
N VAL A 215 -4.56 -8.57 -10.02
CA VAL A 215 -5.33 -7.57 -10.79
C VAL A 215 -6.65 -7.34 -10.09
N TRP A 216 -6.90 -6.09 -9.69
CA TRP A 216 -8.15 -5.65 -9.10
C TRP A 216 -8.90 -4.74 -10.06
N THR A 217 -10.20 -4.93 -10.19
CA THR A 217 -11.06 -4.09 -11.05
C THR A 217 -12.18 -3.50 -10.22
N PHE A 218 -12.12 -2.20 -9.98
CA PHE A 218 -13.19 -1.41 -9.38
C PHE A 218 -13.03 0.07 -9.75
N PRO A 219 -14.11 0.88 -9.73
CA PRO A 219 -14.07 2.27 -10.17
C PRO A 219 -13.24 3.15 -9.24
N ALA A 220 -12.67 4.22 -9.80
CA ALA A 220 -12.05 5.29 -9.04
C ALA A 220 -13.11 6.10 -8.26
N GLU A 221 -12.70 6.77 -7.20
CA GLU A 221 -13.56 7.65 -6.42
C GLU A 221 -13.74 9.00 -7.13
N SER A 222 -14.90 9.62 -6.91
CA SER A 222 -15.19 10.91 -7.50
C SER A 222 -14.58 12.05 -6.68
N ALA A 223 -13.63 12.78 -7.29
CA ALA A 223 -13.02 13.96 -6.68
C ALA A 223 -14.07 14.99 -6.17
N ARG A 224 -15.16 15.19 -6.93
CA ARG A 224 -16.25 16.10 -6.57
C ARG A 224 -17.02 15.67 -5.33
N LYS A 225 -17.21 14.35 -5.13
CA LYS A 225 -17.93 13.82 -3.96
C LYS A 225 -17.10 13.91 -2.69
N VAL A 226 -15.80 13.81 -2.81
CA VAL A 226 -14.89 13.73 -1.65
C VAL A 226 -14.32 15.09 -1.28
N GLY A 227 -14.29 16.07 -2.19
CA GLY A 227 -13.64 17.36 -1.96
C GLY A 227 -12.11 17.30 -1.99
N HIS A 228 -11.56 16.23 -2.57
CA HIS A 228 -10.10 16.04 -2.73
C HIS A 228 -9.78 15.76 -4.20
N PRO A 229 -8.75 16.35 -4.79
CA PRO A 229 -8.49 16.29 -6.23
C PRO A 229 -8.08 14.91 -6.77
N ALA A 230 -7.56 14.03 -5.92
CA ALA A 230 -7.15 12.69 -6.30
C ALA A 230 -7.37 11.67 -5.17
N PRO A 231 -8.63 11.47 -4.69
CA PRO A 231 -8.89 10.50 -3.64
C PRO A 231 -8.83 9.10 -4.22
N PHE A 232 -8.12 8.18 -3.58
CA PHE A 232 -8.35 6.77 -3.86
C PHE A 232 -9.60 6.28 -3.10
N PRO A 233 -10.38 5.35 -3.67
CA PRO A 233 -11.61 4.87 -3.02
C PRO A 233 -11.31 4.10 -1.74
N VAL A 234 -12.22 4.17 -0.77
CA VAL A 234 -12.13 3.43 0.52
C VAL A 234 -11.97 1.92 0.30
N GLU A 235 -12.46 1.39 -0.82
CA GLU A 235 -12.33 -0.02 -1.21
C GLU A 235 -10.87 -0.48 -1.32
N LEU A 236 -9.96 0.39 -1.78
CA LEU A 236 -8.54 0.04 -1.92
C LEU A 236 -7.88 -0.26 -0.56
N PRO A 237 -7.85 0.67 0.40
CA PRO A 237 -7.31 0.38 1.73
C PRO A 237 -8.14 -0.68 2.48
N TYR A 238 -9.44 -0.77 2.27
CA TYR A 238 -10.27 -1.80 2.87
C TYR A 238 -9.78 -3.21 2.52
N ARG A 239 -9.51 -3.50 1.25
CA ARG A 239 -8.96 -4.80 0.81
C ARG A 239 -7.59 -5.09 1.42
N LEU A 240 -6.71 -4.09 1.41
CA LEU A 240 -5.35 -4.25 1.96
C LEU A 240 -5.36 -4.48 3.47
N ILE A 241 -6.22 -3.76 4.21
CA ILE A 241 -6.41 -3.94 5.65
C ILE A 241 -6.92 -5.35 5.95
N GLN A 242 -7.92 -5.82 5.24
CA GLN A 242 -8.46 -7.17 5.42
C GLN A 242 -7.43 -8.27 5.11
N LEU A 243 -6.59 -8.07 4.08
CA LEU A 243 -5.56 -9.04 3.69
C LEU A 243 -4.39 -9.11 4.68
N TYR A 244 -4.00 -7.98 5.29
CA TYR A 244 -2.69 -7.86 5.94
C TYR A 244 -2.73 -7.52 7.42
N THR A 245 -3.93 -7.38 8.03
CA THR A 245 -4.05 -7.03 9.46
C THR A 245 -5.05 -7.90 10.19
N TYR A 246 -4.87 -7.97 11.50
CA TYR A 246 -5.84 -8.50 12.46
C TYR A 246 -6.69 -7.37 13.05
N THR A 247 -7.82 -7.71 13.68
CA THR A 247 -8.62 -6.76 14.47
C THR A 247 -7.75 -6.07 15.53
N GLY A 248 -7.94 -4.75 15.70
CA GLY A 248 -7.19 -3.94 16.67
C GLY A 248 -5.77 -3.57 16.23
N ASP A 249 -5.28 -4.06 15.09
CA ASP A 249 -4.01 -3.62 14.52
C ASP A 249 -4.03 -2.14 14.13
N VAL A 250 -2.85 -1.53 14.08
CA VAL A 250 -2.65 -0.12 13.71
C VAL A 250 -2.33 -0.01 12.22
N VAL A 251 -3.09 0.83 11.52
CA VAL A 251 -2.90 1.20 10.12
C VAL A 251 -2.39 2.63 10.04
N LEU A 252 -1.32 2.85 9.29
CA LEU A 252 -0.71 4.16 9.06
C LEU A 252 -0.98 4.64 7.63
N ASP A 253 -1.32 5.91 7.49
CA ASP A 253 -1.25 6.62 6.21
C ASP A 253 -0.39 7.88 6.36
N PRO A 254 0.85 7.88 5.84
CA PRO A 254 1.75 9.03 5.93
C PRO A 254 1.34 10.23 5.06
N PHE A 255 0.37 10.07 4.15
CA PHE A 255 -0.17 11.12 3.29
C PHE A 255 -1.70 11.01 3.29
N MET A 256 -2.33 11.27 4.45
CA MET A 256 -3.71 10.93 4.77
C MET A 256 -4.73 11.55 3.80
N GLY A 257 -4.47 12.73 3.26
CA GLY A 257 -5.37 13.43 2.36
C GLY A 257 -6.79 13.51 2.93
N SER A 258 -7.76 12.98 2.19
CA SER A 258 -9.17 13.00 2.60
C SER A 258 -9.59 11.88 3.57
N GLY A 259 -8.68 11.07 4.12
CA GLY A 259 -8.97 10.09 5.17
C GLY A 259 -9.55 8.74 4.71
N SER A 260 -9.36 8.35 3.45
CA SER A 260 -9.89 7.07 2.95
C SER A 260 -9.34 5.86 3.70
N THR A 261 -8.07 5.89 4.11
CA THR A 261 -7.42 4.83 4.91
C THR A 261 -8.01 4.78 6.33
N ALA A 262 -8.24 5.93 6.97
CA ALA A 262 -8.86 6.00 8.29
C ALA A 262 -10.28 5.41 8.29
N LEU A 263 -11.09 5.78 7.28
CA LEU A 263 -12.45 5.23 7.12
C LEU A 263 -12.43 3.71 6.94
N ALA A 264 -11.48 3.17 6.17
CA ALA A 264 -11.36 1.73 5.97
C ALA A 264 -10.90 1.01 7.26
N ALA A 265 -10.01 1.62 8.04
CA ALA A 265 -9.56 1.08 9.33
C ALA A 265 -10.72 0.99 10.31
N LEU A 266 -11.50 2.06 10.49
CA LEU A 266 -12.68 2.07 11.35
C LEU A 266 -13.71 1.01 10.94
N LYS A 267 -14.06 0.92 9.65
CA LYS A 267 -15.01 -0.07 9.12
C LYS A 267 -14.61 -1.51 9.41
N THR A 268 -13.34 -1.76 9.65
CA THR A 268 -12.77 -3.10 9.83
C THR A 268 -12.37 -3.39 11.28
N GLY A 269 -12.59 -2.47 12.21
CA GLY A 269 -12.19 -2.59 13.62
C GLY A 269 -10.67 -2.53 13.82
N ARG A 270 -9.99 -1.76 13.00
CA ARG A 270 -8.57 -1.42 13.13
C ARG A 270 -8.41 -0.01 13.63
N LYS A 271 -7.30 0.26 14.31
CA LYS A 271 -6.88 1.61 14.69
C LYS A 271 -6.17 2.25 13.52
N TYR A 272 -6.16 3.59 13.47
CA TYR A 272 -5.43 4.31 12.44
C TYR A 272 -4.56 5.42 13.03
N VAL A 273 -3.54 5.81 12.27
CA VAL A 273 -2.78 7.06 12.44
C VAL A 273 -2.58 7.65 11.05
N GLY A 274 -2.82 8.95 10.90
CA GLY A 274 -2.59 9.69 9.67
C GLY A 274 -1.65 10.86 9.87
N TYR A 275 -0.84 11.16 8.86
CA TYR A 275 -0.07 12.41 8.74
C TYR A 275 -0.55 13.17 7.52
N GLU A 276 -0.72 14.48 7.66
CA GLU A 276 -1.13 15.38 6.58
C GLU A 276 -0.57 16.77 6.82
N VAL A 277 -0.01 17.38 5.80
CA VAL A 277 0.60 18.72 5.90
C VAL A 277 -0.39 19.84 5.60
N ASP A 278 -1.48 19.56 4.90
CA ASP A 278 -2.52 20.52 4.58
C ASP A 278 -3.61 20.53 5.64
N ALA A 279 -3.77 21.67 6.35
CA ALA A 279 -4.76 21.81 7.42
C ALA A 279 -6.22 21.65 6.92
N GLY A 280 -6.50 21.98 5.65
CA GLY A 280 -7.81 21.80 5.04
C GLY A 280 -8.13 20.32 4.84
N TYR A 281 -7.15 19.52 4.42
CA TYR A 281 -7.32 18.07 4.30
C TYR A 281 -7.37 17.38 5.66
N VAL A 282 -6.62 17.82 6.67
CA VAL A 282 -6.77 17.34 8.04
C VAL A 282 -8.22 17.48 8.47
N LYS A 283 -8.78 18.71 8.38
CA LYS A 283 -10.17 18.99 8.75
C LYS A 283 -11.17 18.14 7.95
N LEU A 284 -10.98 18.03 6.64
CA LEU A 284 -11.83 17.21 5.77
C LEU A 284 -11.83 15.74 6.20
N ALA A 285 -10.66 15.19 6.50
CA ALA A 285 -10.51 13.80 6.93
C ALA A 285 -11.18 13.57 8.29
N GLU A 286 -11.00 14.48 9.25
CA GLU A 286 -11.63 14.42 10.57
C GLU A 286 -13.17 14.48 10.47
N GLU A 287 -13.72 15.38 9.65
CA GLU A 287 -15.16 15.48 9.40
C GLU A 287 -15.73 14.17 8.81
N ARG A 288 -15.04 13.57 7.84
CA ARG A 288 -15.45 12.30 7.22
C ARG A 288 -15.41 11.13 8.22
N VAL A 289 -14.39 11.10 9.05
CA VAL A 289 -14.24 10.09 10.12
C VAL A 289 -15.33 10.24 11.16
N ALA A 290 -15.61 11.47 11.62
CA ALA A 290 -16.67 11.74 12.60
C ALA A 290 -18.05 11.32 12.09
N LEU A 291 -18.36 11.60 10.82
CA LEU A 291 -19.61 11.17 10.18
C LEU A 291 -19.72 9.64 10.09
N GLN A 292 -18.62 8.94 9.84
CA GLN A 292 -18.61 7.48 9.81
C GLN A 292 -18.85 6.88 11.19
N ALA A 293 -18.27 7.47 12.25
CA ALA A 293 -18.43 7.01 13.63
C ALA A 293 -19.88 7.17 14.16
N GLN A 294 -20.63 8.16 13.67
CA GLN A 294 -22.04 8.37 14.03
C GLN A 294 -23.00 7.36 13.38
N ASN A 295 -22.56 6.67 12.31
CA ASN A 295 -23.38 5.73 11.54
C ASN A 295 -23.13 4.26 11.93
N HIS A 296 -22.31 4.02 12.94
CA HIS A 296 -22.01 2.72 13.54
C HIS A 296 -22.38 2.66 15.01
#